data_0d90eb04d64dc07dbdb8c2bb61708a0e
#
_entry.id   0d90eb04d64dc07dbdb8c2bb61708a0e
#
_cell.length_a   1.000
_cell.length_b   1.000
_cell.length_c   1.000
_cell.angle_alpha   90.00
_cell.angle_beta   90.00
_cell.angle_gamma   90.00
#
_symmetry.space_group_name_H-M   'P 1'
#
loop_
_entity.id
_entity.type
_entity.pdbx_description
1 polymer ?
#
loop_
_entity_poly.entity_id
_entity_poly.type
_entity_poly.pdbx_seq_one_letter_code
_entity_poly.pdbx_strand_id
1 'polypeptide(L)'
;MFSLVVQMQVRPGRREEFLSGMAANAEASVRDEPGCLRFDVCSVADDENRFVLYELYTDAAAFAAHKTTPHFAQWRTVAQQVVVSQVNTAGELLVTSASGESA
;
A
#
# COMPACT_ATOMS: atom_id res chain seq x y z
N MET A 1 5.45 1.88 16.02
CA MET A 1 4.55 1.51 14.91
C MET A 1 5.37 1.02 13.74
N PHE A 2 4.88 -0.03 13.12
CA PHE A 2 5.57 -0.67 11.99
C PHE A 2 5.26 0.11 10.71
N SER A 3 6.28 0.58 10.00
CA SER A 3 6.13 1.29 8.74
C SER A 3 6.62 0.43 7.58
N LEU A 4 5.92 0.52 6.46
CA LEU A 4 6.29 -0.20 5.25
C LEU A 4 6.24 0.77 4.07
N VAL A 5 7.36 0.87 3.35
CA VAL A 5 7.42 1.61 2.09
C VAL A 5 7.56 0.58 0.97
N VAL A 6 6.66 0.65 0.00
CA VAL A 6 6.64 -0.30 -1.12
C VAL A 6 6.84 0.48 -2.41
N GLN A 7 7.82 0.07 -3.20
CA GLN A 7 8.04 0.63 -4.53
C GLN A 7 7.62 -0.41 -5.56
N MET A 8 6.75 -0.02 -6.49
CA MET A 8 6.22 -0.92 -7.49
C MET A 8 6.41 -0.38 -8.90
N GLN A 9 6.80 -1.27 -9.80
CA GLN A 9 6.77 -1.01 -11.24
C GLN A 9 5.60 -1.77 -11.84
N VAL A 10 4.74 -1.06 -12.57
CA VAL A 10 3.53 -1.60 -13.17
C VAL A 10 3.73 -1.73 -14.68
N ARG A 11 3.13 -2.74 -15.30
CA ARG A 11 3.20 -2.94 -16.74
C ARG A 11 2.62 -1.75 -17.48
N PRO A 12 3.25 -1.29 -18.56
CA PRO A 12 2.68 -0.22 -19.39
C PRO A 12 1.26 -0.59 -19.85
N GLY A 13 0.36 0.38 -19.79
CA GLY A 13 -1.02 0.18 -20.18
C GLY A 13 -1.91 -0.45 -19.13
N ARG A 14 -1.36 -0.81 -17.96
CA ARG A 14 -2.15 -1.46 -16.90
C ARG A 14 -2.33 -0.57 -15.67
N ARG A 15 -2.08 0.72 -15.82
CA ARG A 15 -2.16 1.68 -14.71
C ARG A 15 -3.55 1.70 -14.06
N GLU A 16 -4.61 1.75 -14.85
CA GLU A 16 -5.98 1.84 -14.32
C GLU A 16 -6.35 0.57 -13.55
N GLU A 17 -5.96 -0.57 -14.06
CA GLU A 17 -6.20 -1.84 -13.41
C GLU A 17 -5.47 -1.92 -12.07
N PHE A 18 -4.22 -1.45 -12.04
CA PHE A 18 -3.44 -1.35 -10.80
C PHE A 18 -4.15 -0.45 -9.80
N LEU A 19 -4.52 0.77 -10.21
CA LEU A 19 -5.12 1.74 -9.30
C LEU A 19 -6.44 1.25 -8.73
N SER A 20 -7.29 0.65 -9.57
CA SER A 20 -8.56 0.10 -9.11
C SER A 20 -8.36 -1.00 -8.06
N GLY A 21 -7.46 -1.94 -8.35
CA GLY A 21 -7.19 -3.06 -7.43
C GLY A 21 -6.53 -2.61 -6.14
N MET A 22 -5.56 -1.69 -6.23
CA MET A 22 -4.85 -1.20 -5.06
C MET A 22 -5.74 -0.31 -4.20
N ALA A 23 -6.58 0.53 -4.81
CA ALA A 23 -7.53 1.37 -4.06
C ALA A 23 -8.46 0.50 -3.22
N ALA A 24 -9.00 -0.57 -3.81
CA ALA A 24 -9.88 -1.48 -3.08
C ALA A 24 -9.14 -2.13 -1.90
N ASN A 25 -7.89 -2.55 -2.10
CA ASN A 25 -7.08 -3.13 -1.04
C ASN A 25 -6.80 -2.12 0.08
N ALA A 26 -6.39 -0.91 -0.27
CA ALA A 26 -6.07 0.13 0.70
C ALA A 26 -7.29 0.50 1.56
N GLU A 27 -8.44 0.69 0.92
CA GLU A 27 -9.68 1.05 1.62
C GLU A 27 -10.13 -0.04 2.58
N ALA A 28 -10.11 -1.29 2.11
CA ALA A 28 -10.49 -2.43 2.95
C ALA A 28 -9.53 -2.61 4.12
N SER A 29 -8.24 -2.39 3.89
CA SER A 29 -7.22 -2.54 4.94
C SER A 29 -7.48 -1.57 6.09
N VAL A 30 -7.70 -0.30 5.80
CA VAL A 30 -7.93 0.71 6.83
C VAL A 30 -9.31 0.52 7.49
N ARG A 31 -10.32 0.15 6.70
CA ARG A 31 -11.68 -0.03 7.21
C ARG A 31 -11.81 -1.26 8.11
N ASP A 32 -11.21 -2.39 7.71
CA ASP A 32 -11.50 -3.69 8.31
C ASP A 32 -10.40 -4.22 9.24
N GLU A 33 -9.16 -3.72 9.12
CA GLU A 33 -8.05 -4.20 9.94
C GLU A 33 -7.78 -3.23 11.08
N PRO A 34 -8.01 -3.64 12.34
CA PRO A 34 -7.79 -2.73 13.48
C PRO A 34 -6.35 -2.25 13.59
N GLY A 35 -5.40 -3.05 13.11
CA GLY A 35 -3.98 -2.70 13.18
C GLY A 35 -3.44 -1.95 11.97
N CYS A 36 -4.25 -1.69 10.94
CA CYS A 36 -3.82 -0.89 9.81
C CYS A 36 -4.24 0.56 10.02
N LEU A 37 -3.27 1.43 10.26
CA LEU A 37 -3.54 2.81 10.64
C LEU A 37 -3.53 3.76 9.44
N ARG A 38 -2.80 3.40 8.39
CA ARG A 38 -2.63 4.25 7.22
C ARG A 38 -2.21 3.41 6.03
N PHE A 39 -2.72 3.77 4.85
CA PHE A 39 -2.36 3.09 3.63
C PHE A 39 -2.49 4.09 2.47
N ASP A 40 -1.37 4.69 2.08
CA ASP A 40 -1.33 5.71 1.03
C ASP A 40 -0.74 5.14 -0.25
N VAL A 41 -1.27 5.58 -1.38
CA VAL A 41 -0.79 5.20 -2.71
C VAL A 41 -0.38 6.47 -3.42
N CYS A 42 0.90 6.55 -3.81
CA CYS A 42 1.45 7.74 -4.46
C CYS A 42 1.99 7.39 -5.84
N SER A 43 1.82 8.31 -6.78
CA SER A 43 2.47 8.22 -8.07
C SER A 43 3.90 8.76 -7.96
N VAL A 44 4.76 8.38 -8.91
CA VAL A 44 6.10 8.92 -9.00
C VAL A 44 6.11 9.95 -10.12
N ALA A 45 6.71 11.12 -9.87
CA ALA A 45 6.81 12.18 -10.87
C ALA A 45 7.56 11.65 -12.10
N ASP A 46 7.04 11.98 -13.28
CA ASP A 46 7.64 11.64 -14.56
C ASP A 46 7.69 10.14 -14.90
N ASP A 47 6.95 9.29 -14.12
CA ASP A 47 6.84 7.87 -14.45
C ASP A 47 5.44 7.37 -14.09
N GLU A 48 4.56 7.29 -15.07
CA GLU A 48 3.16 6.91 -14.86
C GLU A 48 2.99 5.44 -14.48
N ASN A 49 4.03 4.63 -14.61
CA ASN A 49 3.99 3.20 -14.32
C ASN A 49 4.69 2.84 -13.01
N ARG A 50 5.11 3.84 -12.25
CA ARG A 50 5.80 3.61 -10.98
C ARG A 50 5.00 4.22 -9.83
N PHE A 51 4.93 3.48 -8.71
CA PHE A 51 4.15 3.88 -7.55
C PHE A 51 4.92 3.62 -6.28
N VAL A 52 4.61 4.42 -5.25
CA VAL A 52 5.15 4.24 -3.91
C VAL A 52 3.96 4.13 -2.96
N LEU A 53 3.95 3.10 -2.13
CA LEU A 53 2.96 2.94 -1.08
C LEU A 53 3.61 3.27 0.26
N TYR A 54 2.86 3.93 1.14
CA TYR A 54 3.23 4.09 2.53
C TYR A 54 2.16 3.46 3.39
N GLU A 55 2.55 2.44 4.17
CA GLU A 55 1.64 1.70 5.01
C GLU A 55 2.11 1.79 6.45
N LEU A 56 1.18 1.96 7.38
CA LEU A 56 1.49 2.06 8.80
C LEU A 56 0.61 1.10 9.57
N TYR A 57 1.23 0.26 10.38
CA TYR A 57 0.56 -0.74 11.21
C TYR A 57 0.95 -0.54 12.68
N THR A 58 0.10 -1.01 13.59
CA THR A 58 0.39 -0.91 15.02
C THR A 58 1.69 -1.63 15.39
N ASP A 59 1.94 -2.78 14.75
CA ASP A 59 3.15 -3.59 14.96
C ASP A 59 3.34 -4.56 13.79
N ALA A 60 4.42 -5.34 13.84
CA ALA A 60 4.72 -6.32 12.80
C ALA A 60 3.67 -7.42 12.72
N ALA A 61 3.03 -7.77 13.84
CA ALA A 61 1.98 -8.79 13.86
C ALA A 61 0.75 -8.32 13.07
N ALA A 62 0.42 -7.02 13.14
CA ALA A 62 -0.68 -6.45 12.37
C ALA A 62 -0.40 -6.51 10.86
N PHE A 63 0.85 -6.28 10.46
CA PHE A 63 1.23 -6.44 9.06
C PHE A 63 1.13 -7.90 8.63
N ALA A 64 1.55 -8.84 9.48
CA ALA A 64 1.41 -10.26 9.18
C ALA A 64 -0.06 -10.64 9.01
N ALA A 65 -0.93 -10.12 9.87
CA ALA A 65 -2.38 -10.35 9.78
C ALA A 65 -2.96 -9.78 8.48
N HIS A 66 -2.48 -8.60 8.04
CA HIS A 66 -2.89 -7.99 6.78
C HIS A 66 -2.75 -8.98 5.62
N LYS A 67 -1.67 -9.73 5.60
CA LYS A 67 -1.38 -10.66 4.49
C LYS A 67 -2.27 -11.90 4.50
N THR A 68 -3.12 -12.09 5.50
CA THR A 68 -4.06 -13.21 5.57
C THR A 68 -5.50 -12.82 5.25
N THR A 69 -5.74 -11.56 4.90
CA THR A 69 -7.09 -11.05 4.67
C THR A 69 -7.61 -11.39 3.28
N PRO A 70 -8.95 -11.44 3.11
CA PRO A 70 -9.54 -11.66 1.78
C PRO A 70 -9.17 -10.57 0.78
N HIS A 71 -9.13 -9.30 1.24
CA HIS A 71 -8.79 -8.19 0.33
C HIS A 71 -7.33 -8.25 -0.12
N PHE A 72 -6.42 -8.74 0.74
CA PHE A 72 -5.04 -8.93 0.31
C PHE A 72 -4.95 -10.03 -0.76
N ALA A 73 -5.69 -11.13 -0.60
CA ALA A 73 -5.72 -12.20 -1.59
C ALA A 73 -6.26 -11.69 -2.93
N GLN A 74 -7.29 -10.86 -2.91
CA GLN A 74 -7.84 -10.26 -4.14
C GLN A 74 -6.81 -9.34 -4.81
N TRP A 75 -6.11 -8.52 -4.01
CA TRP A 75 -5.04 -7.69 -4.53
C TRP A 75 -3.93 -8.54 -5.17
N ARG A 76 -3.54 -9.63 -4.54
CA ARG A 76 -2.49 -10.52 -5.09
C ARG A 76 -2.87 -11.06 -6.47
N THR A 77 -4.14 -11.36 -6.70
CA THR A 77 -4.61 -11.81 -8.00
C THR A 77 -4.40 -10.74 -9.07
N VAL A 78 -4.70 -9.48 -8.75
CA VAL A 78 -4.45 -8.35 -9.66
C VAL A 78 -2.95 -8.15 -9.86
N ALA A 79 -2.18 -8.18 -8.75
CA ALA A 79 -0.74 -7.93 -8.79
C ALA A 79 -0.01 -8.88 -9.74
N GLN A 80 -0.42 -10.15 -9.78
CA GLN A 80 0.17 -11.14 -10.68
C GLN A 80 0.02 -10.75 -12.15
N GLN A 81 -1.00 -9.97 -12.47
CA GLN A 81 -1.26 -9.54 -13.84
C GLN A 81 -0.55 -8.23 -14.20
N VAL A 82 -0.36 -7.33 -13.24
CA VAL A 82 0.02 -5.96 -13.54
C VAL A 82 1.37 -5.51 -12.96
N VAL A 83 1.87 -6.15 -11.90
CA VAL A 83 3.11 -5.72 -11.24
C VAL A 83 4.30 -6.43 -11.85
N VAL A 84 5.29 -5.65 -12.30
CA VAL A 84 6.53 -6.17 -12.89
C VAL A 84 7.56 -6.44 -11.80
N SER A 85 7.70 -5.50 -10.84
CA SER A 85 8.67 -5.62 -9.77
C SER A 85 8.17 -4.87 -8.54
N GLN A 86 8.69 -5.29 -7.37
CA GLN A 86 8.28 -4.71 -6.10
C GLN A 86 9.43 -4.79 -5.12
N VAL A 87 9.67 -3.70 -4.39
CA VAL A 87 10.64 -3.64 -3.31
C VAL A 87 9.94 -3.14 -2.06
N ASN A 88 10.00 -3.94 -0.99
CA ASN A 88 9.43 -3.58 0.31
C ASN A 88 10.55 -3.18 1.25
N THR A 89 10.39 -2.03 1.92
CA THR A 89 11.33 -1.57 2.95
C THR A 89 10.55 -1.40 4.24
N ALA A 90 10.83 -2.26 5.21
CA ALA A 90 10.20 -2.21 6.52
C ALA A 90 11.03 -1.37 7.47
N GLY A 91 10.34 -0.68 8.37
CA GLY A 91 11.00 0.15 9.36
C GLY A 91 10.06 0.50 10.50
N GLU A 92 10.37 1.59 11.19
CA GLU A 92 9.58 2.06 12.31
C GLU A 92 9.34 3.56 12.15
N LEU A 93 8.10 3.99 12.40
CA LEU A 93 7.79 5.42 12.43
C LEU A 93 8.38 6.02 13.71
N LEU A 94 9.32 6.93 13.56
CA LEU A 94 10.01 7.54 14.70
C LEU A 94 9.44 8.92 15.06
N VAL A 95 9.09 9.71 14.04
CA VAL A 95 8.58 11.06 14.23
C VAL A 95 7.48 11.31 13.21
N THR A 96 6.36 11.84 13.66
CA THR A 96 5.31 12.28 12.75
C THR A 96 4.89 13.70 13.12
N SER A 97 4.58 14.49 12.09
CA SER A 97 4.07 15.84 12.25
C SER A 97 3.13 16.12 11.09
N ALA A 98 1.90 16.51 11.39
CA ALA A 98 0.89 16.74 10.36
C ALA A 98 0.25 18.10 10.57
N SER A 99 -0.07 18.82 9.47
CA SER A 99 -0.66 20.15 9.54
C SER A 99 -2.15 20.12 9.85
N GLY A 100 -2.72 19.07 9.99
CA GLY A 100 -4.05 18.94 10.46
C GLY A 100 -5.13 19.33 9.49
N GLU A 101 -5.67 19.70 9.45
CA GLU A 101 -6.46 19.89 8.88
C GLU A 101 -6.75 20.04 7.98
N SER A 102 -6.50 20.23 7.83
CA SER A 102 -6.71 20.50 7.12
C SER A 102 -6.86 20.28 6.43
N ALA A 103 -6.85 20.22 6.51
CA ALA A 103 -7.05 20.10 5.94
C ALA A 103 -7.45 19.86 5.54
#